data_4e2966ffa46f0f3987582d2531c8f702
#
_entry.id   4e2966ffa46f0f3987582d2531c8f702
#
_cell.length_a   1.000
_cell.length_b   1.000
_cell.length_c   1.000
_cell.angle_alpha   90.00
_cell.angle_beta   90.00
_cell.angle_gamma   90.00
#
_symmetry.space_group_name_H-M   'P 1'
#
loop_
_entity.id
_entity.type
_entity.pdbx_description
1 polymer ?
#
loop_
_entity_poly.entity_id
_entity_poly.type
_entity_poly.pdbx_seq_one_letter_code
_entity_poly.pdbx_strand_id
1 'polypeptide(L)'
;TVKHVFKKETAGVLRAHVFDIMQHEDKNILDEPLRERINILFYQYSEHSDEALAFPSKKDTRIADSIKEVEEYSKAIMELPTSEGVVIKDIESTYYRGTKKNPKWVKWKKFVDLDVIVLDKSKTKSNLYSYTMGIGPVSIEYAEENNTTEIDGEHYISVGKALNTKKSVKVGSIIRVKVDEVKKTKGKYSLYSAKLIEIPEVDS
;
A
#
# COMPACT_ATOMS: atom_id res chain seq x y z
N THR A 1 10.07 1.39 4.28
CA THR A 1 10.74 0.66 3.20
C THR A 1 12.08 1.30 2.86
N VAL A 2 12.18 2.60 2.60
CA VAL A 2 13.45 3.30 2.33
C VAL A 2 14.44 3.22 3.50
N LYS A 3 13.96 3.22 4.76
CA LYS A 3 14.82 3.08 5.95
C LYS A 3 15.51 1.71 6.08
N HIS A 4 14.99 0.65 5.46
CA HIS A 4 15.62 -0.67 5.43
C HIS A 4 16.72 -0.79 4.37
N VAL A 5 16.63 -0.02 3.30
CA VAL A 5 17.57 0.01 2.18
C VAL A 5 19.00 0.38 2.63
N PHE A 6 19.11 1.24 3.62
CA PHE A 6 20.39 1.73 4.14
C PHE A 6 20.97 0.92 5.32
N LYS A 7 20.34 -0.18 5.72
CA LYS A 7 20.92 -1.10 6.69
C LYS A 7 21.90 -2.03 5.98
N LYS A 8 23.14 -2.10 6.47
CA LYS A 8 24.22 -2.96 5.93
C LYS A 8 23.78 -4.42 5.68
N GLU A 9 22.86 -4.93 6.48
CA GLU A 9 22.35 -6.31 6.42
C GLU A 9 21.38 -6.59 5.26
N THR A 10 20.88 -5.55 4.58
CA THR A 10 19.92 -5.69 3.47
C THR A 10 20.41 -5.09 2.15
N ALA A 11 21.62 -4.53 2.13
CA ALA A 11 22.17 -3.83 0.96
C ALA A 11 22.43 -4.74 -0.27
N GLY A 12 22.45 -6.07 -0.09
CA GLY A 12 22.71 -7.03 -1.18
C GLY A 12 21.46 -7.52 -1.94
N VAL A 13 20.26 -7.01 -1.63
CA VAL A 13 18.99 -7.59 -2.13
C VAL A 13 18.11 -6.56 -2.85
N LEU A 14 18.67 -5.41 -3.18
CA LEU A 14 17.87 -4.32 -3.77
C LEU A 14 18.06 -4.27 -5.27
N ARG A 15 16.93 -4.24 -5.97
CA ARG A 15 16.85 -4.01 -7.41
C ARG A 15 16.06 -2.74 -7.68
N ALA A 16 16.62 -1.81 -8.43
CA ALA A 16 15.94 -0.62 -8.90
C ALA A 16 15.15 -0.94 -10.17
N HIS A 17 13.87 -0.61 -10.19
CA HIS A 17 13.03 -0.74 -11.38
C HIS A 17 12.80 0.63 -12.00
N VAL A 18 13.34 0.85 -13.18
CA VAL A 18 13.09 2.05 -13.99
C VAL A 18 11.70 1.91 -14.60
N PHE A 19 10.88 2.94 -14.54
CA PHE A 19 9.51 2.92 -15.03
C PHE A 19 9.11 4.16 -15.86
N ASP A 20 10.02 5.11 -16.00
CA ASP A 20 9.86 6.30 -16.86
C ASP A 20 11.23 6.96 -17.10
N ILE A 21 11.33 7.80 -18.11
CA ILE A 21 12.53 8.55 -18.46
C ILE A 21 12.16 10.01 -18.71
N MET A 22 12.93 10.93 -18.15
CA MET A 22 12.69 12.37 -18.22
C MET A 22 13.65 13.12 -19.16
N GLN A 23 14.83 12.52 -19.34
CA GLN A 23 15.86 13.05 -20.24
C GLN A 23 16.50 11.89 -20.98
N HIS A 24 16.73 12.07 -22.27
CA HIS A 24 17.41 11.12 -23.12
C HIS A 24 18.49 11.85 -23.88
N GLU A 25 19.75 11.40 -23.77
CA GLU A 25 20.91 12.15 -24.21
C GLU A 25 20.86 13.58 -23.62
N ASP A 26 21.02 14.62 -24.43
CA ASP A 26 20.97 16.03 -23.98
C ASP A 26 19.57 16.65 -24.10
N LYS A 27 18.55 15.88 -24.47
CA LYS A 27 17.19 16.37 -24.68
C LYS A 27 16.29 16.07 -23.47
N ASN A 28 15.60 17.12 -23.01
CA ASN A 28 14.49 16.95 -22.08
C ASN A 28 13.27 16.42 -22.85
N ILE A 29 12.71 15.30 -22.41
CA ILE A 29 11.57 14.61 -23.05
C ILE A 29 10.34 14.53 -22.14
N LEU A 30 10.24 15.39 -21.13
CA LEU A 30 9.10 15.41 -20.20
C LEU A 30 7.77 15.73 -20.90
N ASP A 31 7.82 16.49 -21.96
CA ASP A 31 6.65 16.91 -22.74
C ASP A 31 6.29 15.91 -23.85
N GLU A 32 7.10 14.88 -24.05
CA GLU A 32 6.76 13.78 -24.95
C GLU A 32 5.69 12.87 -24.29
N PRO A 33 4.82 12.25 -25.09
CA PRO A 33 3.88 11.24 -24.60
C PRO A 33 4.60 10.08 -23.88
N LEU A 34 3.95 9.47 -22.89
CA LEU A 34 4.51 8.31 -22.18
C LEU A 34 4.89 7.19 -23.16
N ARG A 35 4.13 7.00 -24.22
CA ARG A 35 4.43 6.03 -25.30
C ARG A 35 5.86 6.20 -25.83
N GLU A 36 6.26 7.40 -26.17
CA GLU A 36 7.60 7.67 -26.70
C GLU A 36 8.68 7.47 -25.64
N ARG A 37 8.44 7.91 -24.41
CA ARG A 37 9.38 7.72 -23.31
C ARG A 37 9.59 6.24 -22.97
N ILE A 38 8.52 5.44 -22.96
CA ILE A 38 8.62 3.98 -22.74
C ILE A 38 9.29 3.29 -23.91
N ASN A 39 9.05 3.70 -25.16
CA ASN A 39 9.73 3.16 -26.32
C ASN A 39 11.26 3.34 -26.23
N ILE A 40 11.71 4.50 -25.79
CA ILE A 40 13.15 4.74 -25.56
C ILE A 40 13.69 3.74 -24.53
N LEU A 41 13.00 3.53 -23.40
CA LEU A 41 13.40 2.56 -22.39
C LEU A 41 13.43 1.12 -22.94
N PHE A 42 12.46 0.72 -23.73
CA PHE A 42 12.39 -0.64 -24.30
C PHE A 42 13.49 -0.89 -25.34
N TYR A 43 13.66 0.03 -26.27
CA TYR A 43 14.52 -0.24 -27.42
C TYR A 43 15.99 0.11 -27.18
N GLN A 44 16.27 1.02 -26.27
CA GLN A 44 17.64 1.49 -26.07
C GLN A 44 18.25 1.00 -24.75
N TYR A 45 17.43 0.68 -23.73
CA TYR A 45 17.95 0.37 -22.41
C TYR A 45 17.58 -1.03 -21.89
N SER A 46 16.67 -1.76 -22.53
CA SER A 46 16.22 -3.07 -22.02
C SER A 46 17.38 -4.09 -21.87
N GLU A 47 18.37 -4.05 -22.77
CA GLU A 47 19.54 -4.92 -22.73
C GLU A 47 20.53 -4.58 -21.60
N HIS A 48 20.41 -3.40 -20.99
CA HIS A 48 21.22 -2.96 -19.86
C HIS A 48 20.67 -3.42 -18.50
N SER A 49 19.62 -4.26 -18.49
CA SER A 49 19.08 -4.83 -17.26
C SER A 49 20.06 -5.84 -16.67
N ASP A 50 20.31 -5.74 -15.37
CA ASP A 50 21.16 -6.62 -14.58
C ASP A 50 20.51 -7.01 -13.25
N GLU A 51 21.29 -7.53 -12.29
CA GLU A 51 20.78 -7.89 -10.96
C GLU A 51 20.35 -6.69 -10.13
N ALA A 52 20.99 -5.52 -10.31
CA ALA A 52 20.74 -4.31 -9.53
C ALA A 52 19.75 -3.35 -10.21
N LEU A 53 19.64 -3.39 -11.55
CA LEU A 53 18.85 -2.46 -12.35
C LEU A 53 17.97 -3.21 -13.34
N ALA A 54 16.68 -2.90 -13.32
CA ALA A 54 15.71 -3.44 -14.26
C ALA A 54 15.03 -2.32 -15.06
N PHE A 55 15.05 -2.43 -16.36
CA PHE A 55 14.27 -1.61 -17.27
C PHE A 55 12.93 -2.27 -17.61
N PRO A 56 11.93 -1.49 -18.07
CA PRO A 56 10.63 -2.04 -18.45
C PRO A 56 10.80 -3.13 -19.52
N SER A 57 10.08 -4.21 -19.37
CA SER A 57 10.00 -5.26 -20.37
C SER A 57 8.53 -5.48 -20.76
N LYS A 58 8.30 -6.15 -21.89
CA LYS A 58 6.94 -6.55 -22.31
C LYS A 58 6.27 -7.48 -21.31
N LYS A 59 7.04 -8.11 -20.40
CA LYS A 59 6.54 -8.95 -19.32
C LYS A 59 5.98 -8.12 -18.17
N ASP A 60 6.65 -7.00 -17.84
CA ASP A 60 6.33 -6.17 -16.67
C ASP A 60 5.45 -4.96 -17.03
N THR A 61 5.36 -4.65 -18.32
CA THR A 61 4.59 -3.51 -18.83
C THR A 61 3.73 -3.98 -20.00
N ARG A 62 2.44 -3.77 -19.91
CA ARG A 62 1.49 -4.10 -20.97
C ARG A 62 0.72 -2.87 -21.40
N ILE A 63 0.64 -2.67 -22.72
CA ILE A 63 -0.27 -1.71 -23.33
C ILE A 63 -1.60 -2.43 -23.53
N ALA A 64 -2.69 -1.80 -23.12
CA ALA A 64 -4.05 -2.30 -23.31
C ALA A 64 -4.84 -1.32 -24.14
N ASP A 65 -5.64 -1.84 -25.08
CA ASP A 65 -6.42 -1.05 -26.03
C ASP A 65 -7.87 -0.84 -25.55
N SER A 66 -8.25 -1.46 -24.44
CA SER A 66 -9.59 -1.34 -23.85
C SER A 66 -9.57 -1.35 -22.34
N ILE A 67 -10.61 -0.77 -21.73
CA ILE A 67 -10.81 -0.80 -20.27
C ILE A 67 -10.94 -2.25 -19.78
N LYS A 68 -11.59 -3.11 -20.55
CA LYS A 68 -11.75 -4.53 -20.22
C LYS A 68 -10.40 -5.23 -20.08
N GLU A 69 -9.50 -5.03 -21.03
CA GLU A 69 -8.13 -5.57 -20.96
C GLU A 69 -7.35 -5.03 -19.77
N VAL A 70 -7.48 -3.73 -19.46
CA VAL A 70 -6.86 -3.13 -18.27
C VAL A 70 -7.36 -3.82 -17.00
N GLU A 71 -8.66 -4.06 -16.88
CA GLU A 71 -9.25 -4.73 -15.72
C GLU A 71 -8.80 -6.18 -15.59
N GLU A 72 -8.85 -6.94 -16.68
CA GLU A 72 -8.46 -8.36 -16.71
C GLU A 72 -6.98 -8.52 -16.32
N TYR A 73 -6.10 -7.74 -16.92
CA TYR A 73 -4.68 -7.78 -16.61
C TYR A 73 -4.39 -7.32 -15.17
N SER A 74 -5.04 -6.24 -14.72
CA SER A 74 -4.87 -5.74 -13.37
C SER A 74 -5.32 -6.75 -12.32
N LYS A 75 -6.43 -7.45 -12.55
CA LYS A 75 -6.91 -8.53 -11.67
C LYS A 75 -5.90 -9.67 -11.61
N ALA A 76 -5.39 -10.12 -12.75
CA ALA A 76 -4.40 -11.20 -12.82
C ALA A 76 -3.10 -10.83 -12.05
N ILE A 77 -2.62 -9.59 -12.17
CA ILE A 77 -1.44 -9.13 -11.41
C ILE A 77 -1.76 -9.04 -9.92
N MET A 78 -2.95 -8.58 -9.56
CA MET A 78 -3.35 -8.49 -8.15
C MET A 78 -3.54 -9.86 -7.48
N GLU A 79 -3.75 -10.94 -8.20
CA GLU A 79 -3.79 -12.29 -7.65
C GLU A 79 -2.42 -12.83 -7.26
N LEU A 80 -1.33 -12.28 -7.82
CA LEU A 80 0.03 -12.70 -7.47
C LEU A 80 0.33 -12.38 -6.00
N PRO A 81 0.90 -13.33 -5.22
CA PRO A 81 1.18 -13.13 -3.79
C PRO A 81 2.10 -11.94 -3.49
N THR A 82 3.01 -11.63 -4.41
CA THR A 82 4.01 -10.56 -4.26
C THR A 82 3.52 -9.20 -4.75
N SER A 83 2.34 -9.13 -5.37
CA SER A 83 1.83 -7.88 -5.93
C SER A 83 1.19 -7.00 -4.86
N GLU A 84 1.58 -5.74 -4.79
CA GLU A 84 0.92 -4.70 -4.00
C GLU A 84 -0.24 -4.02 -4.77
N GLY A 85 -0.34 -4.24 -6.08
CA GLY A 85 -1.30 -3.63 -6.98
C GLY A 85 -0.68 -3.23 -8.30
N VAL A 86 -1.38 -2.40 -9.06
CA VAL A 86 -0.97 -1.91 -10.38
C VAL A 86 -1.02 -0.40 -10.45
N VAL A 87 -0.23 0.17 -11.37
CA VAL A 87 -0.31 1.58 -11.75
C VAL A 87 -0.74 1.64 -13.21
N ILE A 88 -1.94 2.14 -13.45
CA ILE A 88 -2.51 2.35 -14.78
C ILE A 88 -2.15 3.78 -15.19
N LYS A 89 -1.56 3.92 -16.37
CA LYS A 89 -1.09 5.20 -16.89
C LYS A 89 -1.71 5.46 -18.26
N ASP A 90 -2.18 6.69 -18.49
CA ASP A 90 -2.56 7.15 -19.82
C ASP A 90 -1.31 7.26 -20.69
N ILE A 91 -1.23 6.46 -21.76
CA ILE A 91 -0.05 6.33 -22.62
C ILE A 91 0.23 7.58 -23.45
N GLU A 92 -0.78 8.40 -23.69
CA GLU A 92 -0.63 9.69 -24.39
C GLU A 92 -0.31 10.85 -23.42
N SER A 93 -0.17 10.57 -22.11
CA SER A 93 0.12 11.62 -21.14
C SER A 93 1.59 12.06 -21.18
N THR A 94 1.80 13.37 -21.08
CA THR A 94 3.11 13.96 -20.78
C THR A 94 3.49 13.73 -19.32
N TYR A 95 4.73 14.00 -18.93
CA TYR A 95 5.16 13.88 -17.54
C TYR A 95 4.51 14.97 -16.68
N TYR A 96 3.84 14.54 -15.60
CA TYR A 96 3.19 15.47 -14.69
C TYR A 96 4.16 16.03 -13.65
N ARG A 97 4.48 17.32 -13.76
CA ARG A 97 5.45 18.04 -12.90
C ARG A 97 4.84 18.56 -11.58
N GLY A 98 3.58 18.28 -11.33
CA GLY A 98 2.87 18.79 -10.15
C GLY A 98 3.14 17.99 -8.88
N THR A 99 2.93 18.65 -7.74
CA THR A 99 3.01 18.02 -6.41
C THR A 99 1.72 17.28 -6.02
N LYS A 100 0.63 17.54 -6.72
CA LYS A 100 -0.67 16.89 -6.50
C LYS A 100 -0.71 15.53 -7.19
N LYS A 101 -1.75 14.75 -6.89
CA LYS A 101 -2.00 13.46 -7.55
C LYS A 101 -2.11 13.67 -9.07
N ASN A 102 -1.33 12.91 -9.85
CA ASN A 102 -1.42 12.93 -11.30
C ASN A 102 -2.79 12.35 -11.74
N PRO A 103 -3.65 13.12 -12.43
CA PRO A 103 -4.96 12.64 -12.85
C PRO A 103 -4.90 11.55 -13.94
N LYS A 104 -3.77 11.45 -14.65
CA LYS A 104 -3.52 10.51 -15.73
C LYS A 104 -2.89 9.19 -15.27
N TRP A 105 -2.59 9.07 -13.96
CA TRP A 105 -2.02 7.87 -13.36
C TRP A 105 -2.91 7.38 -12.23
N VAL A 106 -3.45 6.19 -12.37
CA VAL A 106 -4.34 5.55 -11.38
C VAL A 106 -3.59 4.44 -10.69
N LYS A 107 -3.50 4.52 -9.35
CA LYS A 107 -2.98 3.42 -8.51
C LYS A 107 -4.15 2.56 -8.07
N TRP A 108 -4.15 1.31 -8.50
CA TRP A 108 -5.11 0.30 -8.06
C TRP A 108 -4.38 -0.69 -7.15
N LYS A 109 -4.59 -0.56 -5.85
CA LYS A 109 -3.92 -1.36 -4.83
C LYS A 109 -4.81 -2.48 -4.32
N LYS A 110 -4.18 -3.55 -3.85
CA LYS A 110 -4.83 -4.51 -2.97
C LYS A 110 -5.15 -3.86 -1.64
N PHE A 111 -6.26 -4.30 -1.07
CA PHE A 111 -6.65 -3.95 0.28
C PHE A 111 -7.10 -5.21 0.99
N VAL A 112 -6.92 -5.24 2.31
CA VAL A 112 -7.50 -6.25 3.18
C VAL A 112 -8.52 -5.55 4.05
N ASP A 113 -9.75 -6.03 4.03
CA ASP A 113 -10.80 -5.57 4.94
C ASP A 113 -10.74 -6.46 6.20
N LEU A 114 -10.64 -5.83 7.37
CA LEU A 114 -10.52 -6.51 8.66
C LEU A 114 -11.51 -5.92 9.65
N ASP A 115 -12.10 -6.79 10.44
CA ASP A 115 -12.83 -6.39 11.62
C ASP A 115 -11.85 -6.33 12.80
N VAL A 116 -11.80 -5.20 13.48
CA VAL A 116 -10.92 -4.94 14.61
C VAL A 116 -11.70 -4.33 15.76
N ILE A 117 -11.27 -4.61 16.99
CA ILE A 117 -11.86 -4.00 18.17
C ILE A 117 -11.15 -2.68 18.50
N VAL A 118 -11.89 -1.69 18.99
CA VAL A 118 -11.34 -0.43 19.48
C VAL A 118 -10.84 -0.63 20.90
N LEU A 119 -9.53 -0.63 21.12
CA LEU A 119 -8.90 -0.78 22.42
C LEU A 119 -8.76 0.55 23.18
N ASP A 120 -8.52 1.62 22.47
CA ASP A 120 -8.36 2.97 23.05
C ASP A 120 -8.73 4.04 22.02
N LYS A 121 -9.11 5.20 22.52
CA LYS A 121 -9.51 6.38 21.73
C LYS A 121 -8.83 7.63 22.25
N SER A 122 -8.23 8.38 21.34
CA SER A 122 -7.64 9.69 21.61
C SER A 122 -8.11 10.74 20.61
N LYS A 123 -8.08 12.01 20.99
CA LYS A 123 -8.27 13.13 20.08
C LYS A 123 -6.94 13.69 19.61
N THR A 124 -6.84 13.94 18.31
CA THR A 124 -5.69 14.64 17.72
C THR A 124 -5.81 16.15 17.89
N LYS A 125 -4.71 16.88 17.65
CA LYS A 125 -4.71 18.36 17.64
C LYS A 125 -5.67 18.96 16.61
N SER A 126 -6.00 18.23 15.55
CA SER A 126 -6.97 18.61 14.51
C SER A 126 -8.42 18.20 14.83
N ASN A 127 -8.70 17.87 16.07
CA ASN A 127 -10.03 17.50 16.54
C ASN A 127 -10.62 16.22 15.89
N LEU A 128 -9.76 15.37 15.35
CA LEU A 128 -10.10 14.05 14.82
C LEU A 128 -9.87 12.98 15.88
N TYR A 129 -10.58 11.85 15.77
CA TYR A 129 -10.36 10.70 16.64
C TYR A 129 -9.31 9.77 16.03
N SER A 130 -8.37 9.34 16.88
CA SER A 130 -7.41 8.28 16.59
C SER A 130 -7.70 7.09 17.50
N TYR A 131 -7.64 5.88 16.97
CA TYR A 131 -7.97 4.66 17.68
C TYR A 131 -6.77 3.72 17.76
N THR A 132 -6.55 3.13 18.92
CA THR A 132 -5.74 1.92 19.06
C THR A 132 -6.63 0.74 18.74
N MET A 133 -6.22 -0.09 17.79
CA MET A 133 -7.01 -1.22 17.29
C MET A 133 -6.42 -2.53 17.79
N GLY A 134 -7.28 -3.52 18.03
CA GLY A 134 -6.93 -4.86 18.46
C GLY A 134 -7.51 -5.95 17.57
N ILE A 135 -6.89 -7.10 17.61
CA ILE A 135 -7.39 -8.36 17.06
C ILE A 135 -7.49 -9.40 18.16
N GLY A 136 -8.45 -10.29 18.09
CA GLY A 136 -8.71 -11.32 19.08
C GLY A 136 -10.19 -11.69 19.10
N PRO A 137 -10.69 -12.30 20.22
CA PRO A 137 -9.95 -12.52 21.47
C PRO A 137 -8.85 -13.59 21.36
N VAL A 138 -7.88 -13.52 22.26
CA VAL A 138 -6.79 -14.52 22.40
C VAL A 138 -6.94 -15.29 23.70
N SER A 139 -6.31 -16.47 23.81
CA SER A 139 -6.37 -17.28 25.03
C SER A 139 -5.69 -16.60 26.23
N ILE A 140 -6.09 -16.99 27.42
CA ILE A 140 -5.51 -16.48 28.67
C ILE A 140 -4.02 -16.80 28.74
N GLU A 141 -3.61 -18.02 28.36
CA GLU A 141 -2.20 -18.41 28.34
C GLU A 141 -1.38 -17.52 27.43
N TYR A 142 -1.91 -17.16 26.24
CA TYR A 142 -1.25 -16.22 25.35
C TYR A 142 -1.16 -14.82 25.96
N ALA A 143 -2.20 -14.39 26.68
CA ALA A 143 -2.26 -13.07 27.30
C ALA A 143 -1.26 -12.93 28.46
N GLU A 144 -1.01 -14.00 29.24
CA GLU A 144 -0.02 -14.01 30.30
C GLU A 144 1.43 -13.85 29.81
N GLU A 145 1.72 -14.38 28.62
CA GLU A 145 3.05 -14.29 28.01
C GLU A 145 3.26 -13.04 27.15
N ASN A 146 2.19 -12.32 26.81
CA ASN A 146 2.23 -11.23 25.85
C ASN A 146 1.49 -9.99 26.37
N ASN A 147 1.90 -8.82 25.87
CA ASN A 147 1.24 -7.57 26.20
C ASN A 147 -0.10 -7.47 25.45
N THR A 148 -1.20 -7.74 26.13
CA THR A 148 -2.58 -7.65 25.63
C THR A 148 -3.34 -6.54 26.33
N THR A 149 -4.50 -6.18 25.77
CA THR A 149 -5.47 -5.26 26.39
C THR A 149 -6.73 -6.03 26.68
N GLU A 150 -7.23 -5.96 27.91
CA GLU A 150 -8.50 -6.56 28.32
C GLU A 150 -9.66 -5.61 28.03
N ILE A 151 -10.69 -6.13 27.38
CA ILE A 151 -11.98 -5.48 27.15
C ILE A 151 -13.08 -6.49 27.47
N ASP A 152 -13.96 -6.14 28.39
CA ASP A 152 -15.11 -6.96 28.81
C ASP A 152 -14.74 -8.40 29.21
N GLY A 153 -13.57 -8.60 29.84
CA GLY A 153 -13.07 -9.90 30.27
C GLY A 153 -12.35 -10.72 29.19
N GLU A 154 -12.20 -10.18 27.98
CA GLU A 154 -11.48 -10.82 26.88
C GLU A 154 -10.19 -10.08 26.55
N HIS A 155 -9.16 -10.81 26.12
CA HIS A 155 -7.83 -10.26 25.82
C HIS A 155 -7.60 -10.08 24.33
N TYR A 156 -7.05 -8.92 23.94
CA TYR A 156 -6.81 -8.54 22.55
C TYR A 156 -5.38 -8.08 22.33
N ILE A 157 -4.83 -8.42 21.17
CA ILE A 157 -3.50 -7.97 20.73
C ILE A 157 -3.63 -6.64 20.03
N SER A 158 -2.87 -5.62 20.48
CA SER A 158 -2.80 -4.35 19.77
C SER A 158 -2.12 -4.50 18.41
N VAL A 159 -2.77 -4.03 17.36
CA VAL A 159 -2.26 -3.99 15.97
C VAL A 159 -1.91 -2.57 15.51
N GLY A 160 -1.79 -1.65 16.43
CA GLY A 160 -1.35 -0.28 16.20
C GLY A 160 -2.46 0.75 16.25
N LYS A 161 -2.06 1.99 15.98
CA LYS A 161 -2.96 3.15 15.93
C LYS A 161 -3.27 3.48 14.48
N ALA A 162 -4.52 3.73 14.21
CA ALA A 162 -4.91 4.29 12.93
C ALA A 162 -6.15 5.15 13.07
N LEU A 163 -6.42 5.89 12.00
CA LEU A 163 -7.63 6.62 11.73
C LEU A 163 -7.70 7.98 12.39
N ASN A 164 -7.41 8.98 11.58
CA ASN A 164 -7.87 10.33 11.82
C ASN A 164 -9.26 10.48 11.21
N THR A 165 -10.31 10.24 12.01
CA THR A 165 -11.70 10.32 11.57
C THR A 165 -12.50 11.29 12.44
N LYS A 166 -13.54 11.89 11.86
CA LYS A 166 -14.52 12.70 12.61
C LYS A 166 -15.51 11.82 13.37
N LYS A 167 -15.68 10.56 12.97
CA LYS A 167 -16.62 9.63 13.62
C LYS A 167 -16.08 9.23 14.99
N SER A 168 -16.92 9.33 16.03
CA SER A 168 -16.60 8.86 17.38
C SER A 168 -17.16 7.46 17.57
N VAL A 169 -16.26 6.52 17.93
CA VAL A 169 -16.60 5.12 18.22
C VAL A 169 -16.27 4.85 19.69
N LYS A 170 -17.03 3.99 20.34
CA LYS A 170 -16.77 3.58 21.73
C LYS A 170 -15.60 2.58 21.78
N VAL A 171 -14.84 2.60 22.86
CA VAL A 171 -13.92 1.50 23.23
C VAL A 171 -14.72 0.22 23.41
N GLY A 172 -14.21 -0.90 22.95
CA GLY A 172 -14.92 -2.18 22.91
C GLY A 172 -15.77 -2.41 21.66
N SER A 173 -16.01 -1.41 20.85
CA SER A 173 -16.76 -1.60 19.58
C SER A 173 -15.90 -2.26 18.52
N ILE A 174 -16.53 -3.15 17.72
CA ILE A 174 -15.92 -3.69 16.49
C ILE A 174 -16.14 -2.67 15.37
N ILE A 175 -15.08 -2.45 14.60
CA ILE A 175 -15.10 -1.59 13.41
C ILE A 175 -14.47 -2.31 12.22
N ARG A 176 -14.97 -2.06 11.04
CA ARG A 176 -14.35 -2.58 9.81
C ARG A 176 -13.38 -1.57 9.25
N VAL A 177 -12.14 -2.02 9.02
CA VAL A 177 -11.07 -1.20 8.48
C VAL A 177 -10.52 -1.79 7.18
N LYS A 178 -10.21 -0.93 6.24
CA LYS A 178 -9.46 -1.26 5.05
C LYS A 178 -7.99 -0.95 5.28
N VAL A 179 -7.11 -1.93 5.07
CA VAL A 179 -5.67 -1.79 5.28
C VAL A 179 -4.90 -2.09 4.00
N ASP A 180 -3.81 -1.35 3.77
CA ASP A 180 -2.93 -1.59 2.63
C ASP A 180 -2.11 -2.89 2.86
N GLU A 181 -1.75 -3.19 4.12
CA GLU A 181 -0.91 -4.34 4.46
C GLU A 181 -1.02 -4.70 5.95
N VAL A 182 -0.98 -5.99 6.26
CA VAL A 182 -0.79 -6.50 7.62
C VAL A 182 0.68 -6.91 7.76
N LYS A 183 1.43 -6.22 8.63
CA LYS A 183 2.85 -6.51 8.87
C LYS A 183 3.02 -7.32 10.15
N LYS A 184 3.93 -8.31 10.09
CA LYS A 184 4.42 -9.03 11.26
C LYS A 184 5.91 -8.75 11.46
N THR A 185 6.28 -8.11 12.56
CA THR A 185 7.68 -7.81 12.88
C THR A 185 7.98 -8.22 14.31
N LYS A 186 8.95 -9.11 14.50
CA LYS A 186 9.34 -9.64 15.81
C LYS A 186 8.13 -10.14 16.64
N GLY A 187 7.23 -10.92 16.00
CA GLY A 187 6.03 -11.46 16.64
C GLY A 187 4.86 -10.48 16.81
N LYS A 188 5.04 -9.19 16.55
CA LYS A 188 3.99 -8.17 16.67
C LYS A 188 3.33 -7.91 15.32
N TYR A 189 2.01 -7.84 15.32
CA TYR A 189 1.21 -7.46 14.15
C TYR A 189 1.00 -5.94 14.12
N SER A 190 1.00 -5.36 12.94
CA SER A 190 0.64 -3.96 12.72
C SER A 190 -0.10 -3.78 11.41
N LEU A 191 -1.12 -2.91 11.43
CA LEU A 191 -1.89 -2.53 10.26
C LEU A 191 -1.29 -1.29 9.62
N TYR A 192 -0.94 -1.39 8.34
CA TYR A 192 -0.39 -0.26 7.60
C TYR A 192 -1.49 0.47 6.84
N SER A 193 -1.55 1.80 7.01
CA SER A 193 -2.50 2.68 6.31
C SER A 193 -3.98 2.31 6.52
N ALA A 194 -4.35 1.85 7.74
CA ALA A 194 -5.72 1.48 8.04
C ALA A 194 -6.68 2.68 7.90
N LYS A 195 -7.82 2.46 7.27
CA LYS A 195 -8.90 3.43 7.10
C LYS A 195 -10.21 2.82 7.55
N LEU A 196 -10.99 3.59 8.30
CA LEU A 196 -12.34 3.18 8.71
C LEU A 196 -13.25 3.07 7.48
N ILE A 197 -13.85 1.90 7.27
CA ILE A 197 -14.88 1.70 6.25
C ILE A 197 -16.24 1.85 6.92
N GLU A 198 -16.48 1.08 7.96
CA GLU A 198 -17.78 0.88 8.55
C GLU A 198 -17.70 0.75 10.07
N ILE A 199 -18.71 1.19 10.76
CA ILE A 199 -19.01 0.88 12.14
C ILE A 199 -20.24 -0.03 12.07
N PRO A 200 -20.10 -1.36 12.26
CA PRO A 200 -21.24 -2.25 12.24
C PRO A 200 -22.27 -1.78 13.27
N GLU A 201 -23.53 -1.75 12.87
CA GLU A 201 -24.62 -1.56 13.82
C GLU A 201 -24.64 -2.78 14.74
N VAL A 202 -24.46 -2.56 16.02
CA VAL A 202 -24.67 -3.63 17.01
C VAL A 202 -26.19 -3.77 17.08
N ASP A 203 -26.69 -4.91 16.64
CA ASP A 203 -28.08 -5.28 16.91
C ASP A 203 -28.32 -5.17 18.41
N SER A 204 -29.17 -4.22 18.78
CA SER A 204 -29.55 -3.87 20.16
C SER A 204 -30.53 -4.89 20.76
#